data_a86300b3fa1a43c97ac908b3aa734f1c
#
_entry.id   a86300b3fa1a43c97ac908b3aa734f1c
#
_cell.length_a   1.000
_cell.length_b   1.000
_cell.length_c   1.000
_cell.angle_alpha   90.00
_cell.angle_beta   90.00
_cell.angle_gamma   90.00
#
_symmetry.space_group_name_H-M   'P 1'
#
loop_
_entity.id
_entity.type
_entity.pdbx_description
1 polymer ?
#
loop_
_entity_poly.entity_id
_entity_poly.type
_entity_poly.pdbx_seq_one_letter_code
_entity_poly.pdbx_strand_id
1 'polypeptide(L)'
;TVTPGRGGDSIGTFVLAFDVSGSVNKQYISNFLAEGQRALDDLPLTSVVVLACNRDVKVIGEFFPGDTLPDTIPTGGGTRFEPAFRWAEENVPDCAGLVYMTDGRGKKDFRAPEFPVLWIDWTCRPHQFPWGEAVGINQA
;
A
#
# COMPACT_ATOMS: atom_id res chain seq x y z
N THR A 1 -23.89 2.25 1.97
CA THR A 1 -24.76 2.60 0.86
C THR A 1 -24.11 2.23 -0.46
N VAL A 2 -24.85 1.58 -1.27
CA VAL A 2 -24.36 1.20 -2.59
C VAL A 2 -24.42 2.41 -3.51
N THR A 3 -23.30 2.72 -4.13
CA THR A 3 -23.26 3.77 -5.14
C THR A 3 -23.97 3.27 -6.40
N PRO A 4 -24.96 4.01 -6.89
CA PRO A 4 -25.64 3.60 -8.13
C PRO A 4 -24.63 3.45 -9.26
N GLY A 5 -24.75 2.41 -10.03
CA GLY A 5 -23.86 2.12 -11.14
C GLY A 5 -22.57 1.44 -10.75
N ARG A 6 -22.30 1.34 -9.44
CA ARG A 6 -21.11 0.65 -8.98
C ARG A 6 -21.41 -0.57 -8.11
N GLY A 7 -22.62 -0.79 -7.76
CA GLY A 7 -23.05 -1.79 -6.81
C GLY A 7 -22.36 -3.10 -7.01
N GLY A 8 -22.44 -4.00 -7.62
CA GLY A 8 -21.74 -5.26 -7.75
C GLY A 8 -20.45 -5.22 -8.56
N ASP A 9 -20.11 -4.07 -9.14
CA ASP A 9 -19.01 -3.99 -10.09
C ASP A 9 -17.70 -3.50 -9.47
N SER A 10 -17.71 -3.15 -8.20
CA SER A 10 -16.50 -2.67 -7.54
C SER A 10 -15.53 -3.81 -7.30
N ILE A 11 -14.25 -3.58 -7.58
CA ILE A 11 -13.17 -4.51 -7.26
C ILE A 11 -13.00 -4.63 -5.74
N GLY A 12 -13.27 -3.57 -5.01
CA GLY A 12 -13.05 -3.49 -3.58
C GLY A 12 -12.08 -2.37 -3.24
N THR A 13 -11.49 -2.43 -2.05
CA THR A 13 -10.59 -1.41 -1.55
C THR A 13 -9.14 -1.88 -1.69
N PHE A 14 -8.27 -1.03 -2.23
CA PHE A 14 -6.84 -1.27 -2.23
C PHE A 14 -6.19 -0.53 -1.07
N VAL A 15 -5.20 -1.18 -0.47
CA VAL A 15 -4.39 -0.56 0.58
C VAL A 15 -3.01 -0.30 0.01
N LEU A 16 -2.55 0.96 0.11
CA LEU A 16 -1.20 1.34 -0.29
C LEU A 16 -0.42 1.60 0.99
N ALA A 17 0.53 0.73 1.28
CA ALA A 17 1.37 0.83 2.46
C ALA A 17 2.76 1.28 2.03
N PHE A 18 3.25 2.34 2.64
CA PHE A 18 4.55 2.90 2.33
C PHE A 18 5.47 2.74 3.53
N ASP A 19 6.62 2.12 3.29
CA ASP A 19 7.71 2.12 4.26
C ASP A 19 8.23 3.55 4.34
N VAL A 20 8.01 4.20 5.48
CA VAL A 20 8.41 5.59 5.68
C VAL A 20 9.58 5.70 6.66
N SER A 21 10.36 4.63 6.80
CA SER A 21 11.57 4.67 7.61
C SER A 21 12.52 5.77 7.12
N GLY A 22 13.48 6.14 7.97
CA GLY A 22 14.32 7.30 7.70
C GLY A 22 15.15 7.23 6.42
N SER A 23 15.36 6.03 5.86
CA SER A 23 16.16 5.85 4.65
C SER A 23 15.34 5.94 3.35
N VAL A 24 14.03 6.13 3.44
CA VAL A 24 13.18 6.12 2.25
C VAL A 24 13.44 7.34 1.37
N ASN A 25 13.39 7.11 0.05
CA ASN A 25 13.48 8.18 -0.93
C ASN A 25 12.08 8.75 -1.16
N LYS A 26 11.90 10.03 -0.84
CA LYS A 26 10.59 10.69 -0.96
C LYS A 26 10.08 10.73 -2.39
N GLN A 27 10.97 10.71 -3.37
CA GLN A 27 10.55 10.69 -4.77
C GLN A 27 9.84 9.39 -5.12
N TYR A 28 10.28 8.26 -4.56
CA TYR A 28 9.57 6.99 -4.74
C TYR A 28 8.16 7.08 -4.17
N ILE A 29 8.02 7.67 -2.99
CA ILE A 29 6.71 7.84 -2.36
C ILE A 29 5.80 8.67 -3.27
N SER A 30 6.28 9.81 -3.76
CA SER A 30 5.49 10.67 -4.63
C SER A 30 5.07 9.96 -5.92
N ASN A 31 6.00 9.20 -6.51
CA ASN A 31 5.70 8.46 -7.73
C ASN A 31 4.62 7.39 -7.49
N PHE A 32 4.67 6.72 -6.34
CA PHE A 32 3.69 5.71 -6.01
C PHE A 32 2.33 6.28 -5.66
N LEU A 33 2.31 7.42 -5.00
CA LEU A 33 1.04 8.11 -4.74
C LEU A 33 0.38 8.52 -6.06
N ALA A 34 1.18 8.95 -7.04
CA ALA A 34 0.66 9.27 -8.37
C ALA A 34 0.07 8.04 -9.06
N GLU A 35 0.73 6.88 -8.93
CA GLU A 35 0.18 5.64 -9.48
C GLU A 35 -1.10 5.22 -8.76
N GLY A 36 -1.15 5.40 -7.45
CA GLY A 36 -2.37 5.16 -6.67
C GLY A 36 -3.52 6.06 -7.10
N GLN A 37 -3.21 7.33 -7.37
CA GLN A 37 -4.20 8.27 -7.88
C GLN A 37 -4.75 7.80 -9.23
N ARG A 38 -3.87 7.35 -10.11
CA ARG A 38 -4.28 6.86 -11.41
C ARG A 38 -5.19 5.63 -11.29
N ALA A 39 -4.85 4.72 -10.38
CA ALA A 39 -5.69 3.55 -10.12
C ALA A 39 -7.07 3.96 -9.61
N LEU A 40 -7.11 4.92 -8.70
CA LEU A 40 -8.38 5.41 -8.14
C LEU A 40 -9.24 6.06 -9.22
N ASP A 41 -8.62 6.78 -10.16
CA ASP A 41 -9.33 7.46 -11.24
C ASP A 41 -9.82 6.50 -12.32
N ASP A 42 -9.04 5.44 -12.61
CA ASP A 42 -9.26 4.61 -13.80
C ASP A 42 -9.93 3.27 -13.50
N LEU A 43 -9.81 2.76 -12.27
CA LEU A 43 -10.35 1.44 -11.91
C LEU A 43 -11.62 1.57 -11.08
N PRO A 44 -12.50 0.58 -11.15
CA PRO A 44 -13.75 0.62 -10.37
C PRO A 44 -13.50 0.20 -8.92
N LEU A 45 -12.72 0.99 -8.20
CA LEU A 45 -12.41 0.75 -6.80
C LEU A 45 -13.47 1.36 -5.90
N THR A 46 -13.69 0.73 -4.73
CA THR A 46 -14.48 1.34 -3.67
C THR A 46 -13.72 2.51 -3.08
N SER A 47 -12.45 2.28 -2.75
CA SER A 47 -11.59 3.33 -2.21
C SER A 47 -10.14 2.86 -2.21
N VAL A 48 -9.24 3.78 -1.92
CA VAL A 48 -7.82 3.52 -1.69
C VAL A 48 -7.49 4.01 -0.28
N VAL A 49 -6.91 3.14 0.54
CA VAL A 49 -6.45 3.49 1.88
C VAL A 49 -4.94 3.64 1.83
N VAL A 50 -4.43 4.75 2.35
CA VAL A 50 -2.98 5.03 2.36
C VAL A 50 -2.48 4.91 3.78
N LEU A 51 -1.46 4.07 3.98
CA LEU A 51 -0.82 3.84 5.27
C LEU A 51 0.64 4.26 5.21
N ALA A 52 1.08 4.99 6.22
CA ALA A 52 2.49 5.28 6.45
C ALA A 52 2.98 4.31 7.51
N CYS A 53 3.98 3.51 7.18
CA CYS A 53 4.41 2.40 8.02
C CYS A 53 5.87 2.56 8.41
N ASN A 54 6.11 2.72 9.70
CA ASN A 54 7.42 2.58 10.29
C ASN A 54 7.32 1.43 11.31
N ARG A 55 7.61 1.63 12.57
CA ARG A 55 7.33 0.61 13.58
C ARG A 55 5.85 0.47 13.84
N ASP A 56 5.10 1.54 13.60
CA ASP A 56 3.66 1.58 13.77
C ASP A 56 2.99 1.87 12.44
N VAL A 57 1.67 1.73 12.41
CA VAL A 57 0.87 2.05 11.24
C VAL A 57 0.15 3.37 11.50
N LYS A 58 0.34 4.30 10.58
CA LYS A 58 -0.41 5.55 10.61
C LYS A 58 -1.31 5.60 9.39
N VAL A 59 -2.61 5.75 9.61
CA VAL A 59 -3.56 5.90 8.52
C VAL A 59 -3.49 7.33 8.02
N ILE A 60 -3.03 7.50 6.79
CA ILE A 60 -3.00 8.82 6.16
C ILE A 60 -4.40 9.22 5.74
N GLY A 61 -5.17 8.27 5.20
CA GLY A 61 -6.55 8.52 4.87
C GLY A 61 -7.13 7.42 4.01
N GLU A 62 -8.45 7.49 3.84
CA GLU A 62 -9.17 6.67 2.87
C GLU A 62 -9.70 7.61 1.80
N PHE A 63 -9.42 7.28 0.54
CA PHE A 63 -9.72 8.16 -0.59
C PHE A 63 -10.68 7.45 -1.53
N PHE A 64 -11.77 8.12 -1.84
CA PHE A 64 -12.83 7.59 -2.70
C PHE A 64 -12.66 8.14 -4.12
N PRO A 65 -13.29 7.51 -5.13
CA PRO A 65 -13.23 8.04 -6.49
C PRO A 65 -13.68 9.51 -6.51
N GLY A 66 -12.85 10.36 -7.13
CA GLY A 66 -13.03 11.80 -7.11
C GLY A 66 -12.17 12.53 -6.11
N ASP A 67 -11.65 11.82 -5.11
CA ASP A 67 -10.73 12.43 -4.14
C ASP A 67 -9.31 12.52 -4.72
N THR A 68 -8.50 13.39 -4.12
CA THR A 68 -7.11 13.57 -4.50
C THR A 68 -6.19 13.05 -3.39
N LEU A 69 -5.30 12.14 -3.74
CA LEU A 69 -4.30 11.63 -2.81
C LEU A 69 -3.25 12.71 -2.53
N PRO A 70 -2.58 12.66 -1.37
CA PRO A 70 -1.49 13.60 -1.09
C PRO A 70 -0.31 13.39 -2.05
N ASP A 71 0.53 14.40 -2.19
CA ASP A 71 1.74 14.32 -3.00
C ASP A 71 2.88 13.63 -2.28
N THR A 72 2.87 13.67 -0.96
CA THR A 72 3.90 13.06 -0.13
C THR A 72 3.31 12.75 1.24
N ILE A 73 4.05 11.98 2.04
CA ILE A 73 3.67 11.63 3.40
C ILE A 73 4.88 11.80 4.31
N PRO A 74 4.68 12.07 5.62
CA PRO A 74 5.79 12.21 6.56
C PRO A 74 6.62 10.93 6.65
N THR A 75 7.94 11.07 6.82
CA THR A 75 8.86 9.96 6.92
C THR A 75 9.62 9.99 8.23
N GLY A 76 10.20 8.86 8.62
CA GLY A 76 11.01 8.73 9.83
C GLY A 76 10.70 7.45 10.59
N GLY A 77 11.62 7.02 11.46
CA GLY A 77 11.45 5.85 12.30
C GLY A 77 12.04 4.59 11.74
N GLY A 78 11.77 3.46 12.40
CA GLY A 78 12.21 2.14 11.98
C GLY A 78 11.22 1.46 11.06
N THR A 79 11.27 0.12 10.97
CA THR A 79 10.42 -0.64 10.06
C THR A 79 9.87 -1.89 10.74
N ARG A 80 8.56 -2.08 10.66
CA ARG A 80 7.86 -3.33 10.99
C ARG A 80 6.77 -3.53 9.95
N PHE A 81 6.81 -4.66 9.24
CA PHE A 81 5.85 -4.93 8.18
C PHE A 81 4.51 -5.45 8.71
N GLU A 82 4.56 -6.35 9.66
CA GLU A 82 3.37 -7.07 10.11
C GLU A 82 2.21 -6.17 10.54
N PRO A 83 2.42 -5.07 11.28
CA PRO A 83 1.30 -4.24 11.71
C PRO A 83 0.40 -3.75 10.58
N ALA A 84 0.97 -3.42 9.42
CA ALA A 84 0.16 -2.96 8.28
C ALA A 84 -0.80 -4.04 7.80
N PHE A 85 -0.34 -5.29 7.72
CA PHE A 85 -1.17 -6.39 7.27
C PHE A 85 -2.27 -6.71 8.27
N ARG A 86 -1.97 -6.70 9.57
CA ARG A 86 -2.97 -6.95 10.60
C ARG A 86 -3.99 -5.82 10.65
N TRP A 87 -3.54 -4.59 10.50
CA TRP A 87 -4.44 -3.45 10.44
C TRP A 87 -5.44 -3.59 9.27
N ALA A 88 -4.93 -3.96 8.10
CA ALA A 88 -5.79 -4.12 6.93
C ALA A 88 -6.78 -5.27 7.10
N GLU A 89 -6.35 -6.39 7.68
CA GLU A 89 -7.26 -7.51 7.97
C GLU A 89 -8.39 -7.08 8.90
N GLU A 90 -8.10 -6.24 9.88
CA GLU A 90 -9.09 -5.82 10.87
C GLU A 90 -10.00 -4.71 10.36
N ASN A 91 -9.48 -3.82 9.51
CA ASN A 91 -10.18 -2.57 9.19
C ASN A 91 -10.66 -2.48 7.74
N VAL A 92 -10.22 -3.37 6.85
CA VAL A 92 -10.57 -3.33 5.43
C VAL A 92 -11.14 -4.68 5.02
N PRO A 93 -12.41 -4.98 5.35
CA PRO A 93 -12.98 -6.30 5.07
C PRO A 93 -13.11 -6.62 3.59
N ASP A 94 -13.21 -5.62 2.74
CA ASP A 94 -13.28 -5.78 1.29
C ASP A 94 -11.93 -5.53 0.61
N CYS A 95 -10.83 -5.80 1.31
CA CYS A 95 -9.49 -5.56 0.78
C CYS A 95 -9.24 -6.43 -0.45
N ALA A 96 -9.14 -5.78 -1.60
CA ALA A 96 -8.87 -6.45 -2.87
C ALA A 96 -7.37 -6.72 -3.05
N GLY A 97 -6.54 -6.02 -2.30
CA GLY A 97 -5.11 -6.22 -2.33
C GLY A 97 -4.39 -5.14 -1.55
N LEU A 98 -3.17 -5.44 -1.14
CA LEU A 98 -2.29 -4.49 -0.48
C LEU A 98 -1.00 -4.39 -1.26
N VAL A 99 -0.59 -3.17 -1.57
CA VAL A 99 0.69 -2.90 -2.21
C VAL A 99 1.61 -2.29 -1.17
N TYR A 100 2.73 -2.94 -0.90
CA TYR A 100 3.70 -2.47 0.10
C TYR A 100 4.97 -2.05 -0.60
N MET A 101 5.33 -0.78 -0.47
CA MET A 101 6.54 -0.23 -1.05
C MET A 101 7.61 -0.14 0.03
N THR A 102 8.76 -0.80 -0.18
CA THR A 102 9.80 -0.90 0.83
C THR A 102 11.16 -1.21 0.22
N ASP A 103 12.23 -1.08 1.01
CA ASP A 103 13.55 -1.61 0.66
C ASP A 103 13.72 -3.06 1.12
N GLY A 104 12.70 -3.62 1.76
CA GLY A 104 12.72 -5.00 2.20
C GLY A 104 13.47 -5.26 3.50
N ARG A 105 13.97 -4.25 4.16
CA ARG A 105 14.69 -4.40 5.42
C ARG A 105 13.71 -4.47 6.58
N GLY A 106 13.57 -5.64 7.16
CA GLY A 106 12.68 -5.88 8.28
C GLY A 106 12.36 -7.35 8.40
N LYS A 107 11.71 -7.74 9.49
CA LYS A 107 11.31 -9.12 9.71
C LYS A 107 10.17 -9.51 8.79
N LYS A 108 10.29 -10.70 8.19
CA LYS A 108 9.32 -11.23 7.24
C LYS A 108 8.73 -12.57 7.69
N ASP A 109 9.00 -12.98 8.92
CA ASP A 109 8.59 -14.29 9.46
C ASP A 109 7.23 -14.23 10.13
N PHE A 110 6.24 -13.73 9.41
CA PHE A 110 4.87 -13.65 9.90
C PHE A 110 3.92 -14.24 8.85
N ARG A 111 2.70 -14.52 9.30
CA ARG A 111 1.69 -15.16 8.49
C ARG A 111 1.23 -14.24 7.35
N ALA A 112 1.13 -14.79 6.14
CA ALA A 112 0.55 -14.05 5.02
C ALA A 112 -0.91 -13.70 5.32
N PRO A 113 -1.37 -12.52 4.87
CA PRO A 113 -2.78 -12.16 5.02
C PRO A 113 -3.67 -12.93 4.04
N GLU A 114 -4.98 -12.81 4.24
CA GLU A 114 -5.97 -13.47 3.38
C GLU A 114 -6.09 -12.85 2.00
N PHE A 115 -5.71 -11.58 1.85
CA PHE A 115 -5.83 -10.85 0.57
C PHE A 115 -4.51 -10.89 -0.20
N PRO A 116 -4.54 -10.63 -1.51
CA PRO A 116 -3.32 -10.58 -2.32
C PRO A 116 -2.39 -9.45 -1.89
N VAL A 117 -1.09 -9.68 -1.97
CA VAL A 117 -0.06 -8.69 -1.63
C VAL A 117 0.91 -8.53 -2.77
N LEU A 118 1.22 -7.30 -3.10
CA LEU A 118 2.28 -6.95 -4.04
C LEU A 118 3.34 -6.14 -3.29
N TRP A 119 4.55 -6.69 -3.24
CA TRP A 119 5.70 -5.97 -2.69
C TRP A 119 6.39 -5.21 -3.81
N ILE A 120 6.66 -3.94 -3.58
CA ILE A 120 7.44 -3.12 -4.52
C ILE A 120 8.75 -2.81 -3.84
N ASP A 121 9.84 -3.33 -4.37
CA ASP A 121 11.16 -3.24 -3.78
C ASP A 121 12.01 -2.28 -4.62
N TRP A 122 12.32 -1.13 -4.07
CA TRP A 122 13.13 -0.16 -4.80
C TRP A 122 14.62 -0.49 -4.79
N THR A 123 15.03 -1.59 -4.13
CA THR A 123 16.40 -2.08 -4.20
C THR A 123 16.60 -3.16 -5.26
N CYS A 124 15.53 -3.51 -5.99
CA CYS A 124 15.55 -4.54 -7.04
C CYS A 124 15.94 -5.92 -6.55
N ARG A 125 15.48 -6.31 -5.37
CA ARG A 125 15.71 -7.62 -4.78
C ARG A 125 14.38 -8.31 -4.43
N PRO A 126 13.50 -8.55 -5.42
CA PRO A 126 12.15 -9.07 -5.14
C PRO A 126 12.15 -10.47 -4.51
N HIS A 127 13.22 -11.23 -4.67
CA HIS A 127 13.33 -12.59 -4.13
C HIS A 127 13.45 -12.63 -2.61
N GLN A 128 13.63 -11.50 -1.95
CA GLN A 128 13.78 -11.47 -0.49
C GLN A 128 12.46 -11.67 0.26
N PHE A 129 11.33 -11.64 -0.43
CA PHE A 129 10.01 -11.75 0.20
C PHE A 129 9.53 -13.19 0.17
N PRO A 130 9.08 -13.75 1.32
CA PRO A 130 8.74 -15.18 1.42
C PRO A 130 7.37 -15.54 0.84
N TRP A 131 6.49 -14.57 0.63
CA TRP A 131 5.17 -14.78 0.07
C TRP A 131 4.69 -13.50 -0.61
N GLY A 132 3.58 -13.63 -1.35
CA GLY A 132 3.05 -12.53 -2.16
C GLY A 132 3.79 -12.39 -3.47
N GLU A 133 3.30 -11.51 -4.31
CA GLU A 133 4.00 -11.12 -5.54
C GLU A 133 5.01 -10.04 -5.20
N ALA A 134 6.14 -10.02 -5.90
CA ALA A 134 7.15 -9.01 -5.66
C ALA A 134 7.74 -8.53 -6.98
N VAL A 135 7.92 -7.22 -7.10
CA VAL A 135 8.60 -6.62 -8.26
C VAL A 135 9.66 -5.66 -7.76
N GLY A 136 10.78 -5.62 -8.46
CA GLY A 136 11.81 -4.64 -8.22
C GLY A 136 11.59 -3.45 -9.15
N ILE A 137 11.87 -2.26 -8.64
CA ILE A 137 11.82 -1.05 -9.46
C ILE A 137 13.19 -0.41 -9.48
N ASN A 138 13.53 0.15 -10.63
CA ASN A 138 14.79 0.85 -10.82
C ASN A 138 14.48 2.30 -11.16
N GLN A 139 14.92 3.19 -10.29
CA GLN A 139 14.72 4.63 -10.48
C GLN A 139 15.97 5.22 -11.10
N ALA A 140 16.21 4.84 -12.30
CA ALA A 140 17.35 5.41 -13.03
C ALA A 140 17.19 6.90 -13.23
#